data_fcf2747ccbd7be33b08c8c6d59d629b5
#
_entry.id   fcf2747ccbd7be33b08c8c6d59d629b5
#
_cell.length_a   1.000
_cell.length_b   1.000
_cell.length_c   1.000
_cell.angle_alpha   90.00
_cell.angle_beta   90.00
_cell.angle_gamma   90.00
#
_symmetry.space_group_name_H-M   'P 1'
#
loop_
_entity.id
_entity.type
_entity.pdbx_description
1 polymer ?
#
loop_
_entity_poly.entity_id
_entity_poly.type
_entity_poly.pdbx_seq_one_letter_code
_entity_poly.pdbx_strand_id
1 'polypeptide(L)'
;MNTAYNTHKDNVFLSVFSSAFEHFSSLIEDLSQSPEFFAFDSDQLETHLFTEGLELMRLLLQAHYDLRAPARPNSDIVGEEGLRRTFSRSNTTRIINSRFGSVRLQRVAFCRDQTPQLCPLDAELNLAPQKLSRHVQKLACQHIRDTSFENSQYHLQEQTGLSIGNRQLEETAIYVAQDFDSFYEQREVPTSQNEENHLILTTDAKGVAMIERDLRPETRKRAQKKRERGESSKRHLGSGEKRERKRMATVGAVYEQIPNIRLPEQIMAGSKQQGKCAQIENKRVWAELECSTRRVVELVFEEANRRDPQGARQWAMLVDGDPNQMDAVIDQVEMYQAEGFSILVIVDLIHVAEYLWKSANALFGATSEERDGWVRSQLLRLLQGEPKRVVHAMRVSAGKRGLEEFV
;
A
#
# COMPACT_ATOMS: atom_id res chain seq x y z
N MET A 1 20.37 -9.64 -56.33
CA MET A 1 21.29 -9.47 -55.17
C MET A 1 20.58 -9.31 -53.82
N ASN A 2 19.23 -9.25 -53.76
CA ASN A 2 18.49 -9.06 -52.49
C ASN A 2 18.05 -10.35 -51.78
N THR A 3 18.11 -11.51 -52.42
CA THR A 3 17.63 -12.77 -51.84
C THR A 3 18.65 -13.42 -50.88
N ALA A 4 19.95 -13.26 -51.11
CA ALA A 4 20.99 -13.84 -50.27
C ALA A 4 21.18 -13.09 -48.91
N TYR A 5 20.84 -11.80 -48.87
CA TYR A 5 20.94 -10.99 -47.65
C TYR A 5 19.81 -11.25 -46.66
N ASN A 6 18.64 -11.62 -47.16
CA ASN A 6 17.51 -12.01 -46.33
C ASN A 6 17.69 -13.40 -45.70
N THR A 7 18.16 -14.39 -46.46
CA THR A 7 18.35 -15.75 -45.93
C THR A 7 19.38 -15.85 -44.82
N HIS A 8 20.40 -14.98 -44.75
CA HIS A 8 21.37 -15.00 -43.67
C HIS A 8 20.83 -14.36 -42.38
N LYS A 9 20.01 -13.30 -42.49
CA LYS A 9 19.28 -12.72 -41.35
C LYS A 9 18.22 -13.68 -40.82
N ASP A 10 17.47 -14.32 -41.70
CA ASP A 10 16.42 -15.28 -41.30
C ASP A 10 17.00 -16.51 -40.58
N ASN A 11 18.20 -17.00 -41.00
CA ASN A 11 18.90 -18.06 -40.29
C ASN A 11 19.42 -17.67 -38.90
N VAL A 12 19.92 -16.46 -38.72
CA VAL A 12 20.36 -15.97 -37.39
C VAL A 12 19.19 -15.77 -36.45
N PHE A 13 18.08 -15.23 -36.96
CA PHE A 13 16.85 -15.10 -36.17
C PHE A 13 16.32 -16.46 -35.70
N LEU A 14 16.21 -17.43 -36.60
CA LEU A 14 15.75 -18.77 -36.27
C LEU A 14 16.67 -19.48 -35.26
N SER A 15 17.99 -19.28 -35.35
CA SER A 15 18.91 -19.90 -34.40
C SER A 15 18.84 -19.36 -32.99
N VAL A 16 18.57 -18.06 -32.79
CA VAL A 16 18.45 -17.44 -31.45
C VAL A 16 17.15 -17.84 -30.75
N PHE A 17 16.06 -18.03 -31.51
CA PHE A 17 14.77 -18.46 -30.97
C PHE A 17 14.57 -19.99 -31.00
N SER A 18 15.58 -20.80 -31.38
CA SER A 18 15.45 -22.26 -31.51
C SER A 18 14.92 -22.92 -30.25
N SER A 19 15.47 -22.57 -29.09
CA SER A 19 15.02 -23.14 -27.82
C SER A 19 13.53 -22.85 -27.51
N ALA A 20 13.04 -21.64 -27.83
CA ALA A 20 11.65 -21.31 -27.66
C ALA A 20 10.75 -22.06 -28.65
N PHE A 21 11.21 -22.23 -29.88
CA PHE A 21 10.50 -22.98 -30.91
C PHE A 21 10.46 -24.49 -30.61
N GLU A 22 11.57 -25.06 -30.17
CA GLU A 22 11.65 -26.46 -29.74
C GLU A 22 10.73 -26.74 -28.57
N HIS A 23 10.74 -25.87 -27.55
CA HIS A 23 9.86 -25.99 -26.39
C HIS A 23 8.37 -25.90 -26.79
N PHE A 24 8.01 -24.95 -27.64
CA PHE A 24 6.64 -24.81 -28.14
C PHE A 24 6.20 -26.04 -28.94
N SER A 25 7.09 -26.57 -29.80
CA SER A 25 6.79 -27.75 -30.63
C SER A 25 6.59 -29.01 -29.78
N SER A 26 7.46 -29.20 -28.77
CA SER A 26 7.34 -30.29 -27.80
C SER A 26 6.03 -30.21 -27.03
N LEU A 27 5.66 -29.00 -26.56
CA LEU A 27 4.40 -28.80 -25.82
C LEU A 27 3.17 -29.18 -26.70
N ILE A 28 3.17 -28.81 -27.97
CA ILE A 28 2.07 -29.19 -28.89
C ILE A 28 2.05 -30.71 -29.11
N GLU A 29 3.21 -31.33 -29.30
CA GLU A 29 3.32 -32.77 -29.49
C GLU A 29 2.80 -33.54 -28.28
N ASP A 30 3.23 -33.14 -27.08
CA ASP A 30 2.81 -33.71 -25.80
C ASP A 30 1.28 -33.61 -25.63
N LEU A 31 0.71 -32.41 -25.80
CA LEU A 31 -0.73 -32.16 -25.68
C LEU A 31 -1.57 -32.92 -26.72
N SER A 32 -1.02 -33.21 -27.90
CA SER A 32 -1.75 -33.83 -29.00
C SER A 32 -1.63 -35.36 -29.08
N GLN A 33 -0.54 -35.92 -28.51
CA GLN A 33 -0.19 -37.32 -28.71
C GLN A 33 0.07 -38.10 -27.41
N SER A 34 0.40 -37.46 -26.30
CA SER A 34 0.74 -38.17 -25.07
C SER A 34 -0.50 -38.67 -24.33
N PRO A 35 -0.61 -39.97 -24.05
CA PRO A 35 -1.70 -40.53 -23.26
C PRO A 35 -1.83 -39.95 -21.86
N GLU A 36 -0.72 -39.46 -21.29
CA GLU A 36 -0.67 -38.83 -19.97
C GLU A 36 -1.50 -37.55 -19.95
N PHE A 37 -1.34 -36.69 -20.94
CA PHE A 37 -2.09 -35.43 -21.02
C PHE A 37 -3.58 -35.63 -21.32
N PHE A 38 -3.95 -36.71 -22.01
CA PHE A 38 -5.35 -37.08 -22.18
C PHE A 38 -6.01 -37.59 -20.89
N ALA A 39 -5.21 -37.97 -19.90
CA ALA A 39 -5.68 -38.38 -18.58
C ALA A 39 -5.80 -37.22 -17.59
N PHE A 40 -5.26 -36.01 -17.91
CA PHE A 40 -5.37 -34.84 -17.06
C PHE A 40 -6.80 -34.35 -16.95
N ASP A 41 -7.19 -33.96 -15.73
CA ASP A 41 -8.37 -33.14 -15.53
C ASP A 41 -8.10 -31.68 -15.95
N SER A 42 -9.14 -30.85 -15.91
CA SER A 42 -9.03 -29.43 -16.32
C SER A 42 -8.00 -28.67 -15.49
N ASP A 43 -7.98 -28.86 -14.18
CA ASP A 43 -7.08 -28.13 -13.28
C ASP A 43 -5.62 -28.53 -13.48
N GLN A 44 -5.37 -29.79 -13.72
CA GLN A 44 -4.04 -30.32 -14.06
C GLN A 44 -3.54 -29.76 -15.40
N LEU A 45 -4.42 -29.72 -16.40
CA LEU A 45 -4.11 -29.20 -17.72
C LEU A 45 -3.82 -27.69 -17.67
N GLU A 46 -4.64 -26.91 -16.96
CA GLU A 46 -4.41 -25.46 -16.79
C GLU A 46 -3.09 -25.19 -16.05
N THR A 47 -2.80 -25.93 -14.99
CA THR A 47 -1.55 -25.79 -14.22
C THR A 47 -0.32 -26.09 -15.07
N HIS A 48 -0.39 -27.17 -15.87
CA HIS A 48 0.68 -27.53 -16.80
C HIS A 48 0.89 -26.46 -17.86
N LEU A 49 -0.17 -26.04 -18.54
CA LEU A 49 -0.11 -25.00 -19.57
C LEU A 49 0.39 -23.65 -19.01
N PHE A 50 0.01 -23.32 -17.79
CA PHE A 50 0.52 -22.11 -17.13
C PHE A 50 2.03 -22.19 -16.90
N THR A 51 2.51 -23.32 -16.37
CA THR A 51 3.93 -23.54 -16.09
C THR A 51 4.80 -23.53 -17.34
N GLU A 52 4.39 -24.32 -18.36
CA GLU A 52 5.10 -24.40 -19.63
C GLU A 52 4.99 -23.09 -20.45
N GLY A 53 3.86 -22.39 -20.31
CA GLY A 53 3.66 -21.06 -20.86
C GLY A 53 4.61 -20.03 -20.26
N LEU A 54 4.85 -20.05 -18.96
CA LEU A 54 5.84 -19.17 -18.31
C LEU A 54 7.25 -19.47 -18.85
N GLU A 55 7.62 -20.74 -18.99
CA GLU A 55 8.94 -21.13 -19.55
C GLU A 55 9.08 -20.68 -21.01
N LEU A 56 8.06 -20.89 -21.84
CA LEU A 56 8.05 -20.39 -23.21
C LEU A 56 8.27 -18.86 -23.27
N MET A 57 7.55 -18.10 -22.45
CA MET A 57 7.72 -16.64 -22.38
C MET A 57 9.11 -16.24 -21.87
N ARG A 58 9.69 -17.00 -20.94
CA ARG A 58 11.04 -16.81 -20.46
C ARG A 58 12.07 -17.02 -21.60
N LEU A 59 11.92 -18.09 -22.38
CA LEU A 59 12.79 -18.40 -23.49
C LEU A 59 12.72 -17.33 -24.59
N LEU A 60 11.52 -16.84 -24.91
CA LEU A 60 11.32 -15.75 -25.85
C LEU A 60 11.99 -14.45 -25.38
N LEU A 61 11.84 -14.11 -24.10
CA LEU A 61 12.48 -12.94 -23.51
C LEU A 61 14.01 -13.07 -23.49
N GLN A 62 14.53 -14.27 -23.15
CA GLN A 62 15.97 -14.57 -23.19
C GLN A 62 16.51 -14.40 -24.60
N ALA A 63 15.89 -15.01 -25.59
CA ALA A 63 16.29 -14.91 -27.00
C ALA A 63 16.32 -13.44 -27.46
N HIS A 64 15.31 -12.65 -27.08
CA HIS A 64 15.30 -11.22 -27.40
C HIS A 64 16.45 -10.46 -26.74
N TYR A 65 16.82 -10.77 -25.49
CA TYR A 65 17.97 -10.18 -24.81
C TYR A 65 19.30 -10.60 -25.46
N ASP A 66 19.40 -11.82 -25.91
CA ASP A 66 20.61 -12.33 -26.65
C ASP A 66 20.80 -11.59 -27.99
N LEU A 67 19.70 -11.26 -28.69
CA LEU A 67 19.78 -10.40 -29.90
C LEU A 67 20.19 -8.96 -29.60
N ARG A 68 19.95 -8.48 -28.40
CA ARG A 68 20.34 -7.13 -27.95
C ARG A 68 21.74 -7.08 -27.33
N ALA A 69 22.43 -8.21 -27.23
CA ALA A 69 23.81 -8.24 -26.75
C ALA A 69 24.65 -7.23 -27.55
N PRO A 70 25.24 -6.20 -26.92
CA PRO A 70 25.71 -5.04 -27.65
C PRO A 70 27.01 -5.31 -28.36
N ALA A 71 27.10 -4.89 -29.60
CA ALA A 71 28.38 -4.52 -30.18
C ALA A 71 29.00 -3.38 -29.35
N ARG A 72 30.32 -3.38 -29.19
CA ARG A 72 31.03 -2.33 -28.46
C ARG A 72 30.71 -0.97 -29.09
N PRO A 73 30.18 0.00 -28.35
CA PRO A 73 29.91 1.32 -28.89
C PRO A 73 31.21 1.98 -29.35
N ASN A 74 31.17 2.67 -30.50
CA ASN A 74 32.30 3.39 -31.07
C ASN A 74 32.51 4.77 -30.39
N SER A 75 31.67 5.17 -29.45
CA SER A 75 31.71 6.47 -28.79
C SER A 75 32.23 6.37 -27.37
N ASP A 76 32.87 7.43 -26.94
CA ASP A 76 33.27 7.59 -25.54
C ASP A 76 32.04 7.74 -24.62
N ILE A 77 32.02 6.97 -23.57
CA ILE A 77 30.98 7.04 -22.54
C ILE A 77 31.42 7.98 -21.42
N VAL A 78 30.65 9.02 -21.19
CA VAL A 78 30.83 10.01 -20.11
C VAL A 78 29.73 9.81 -19.07
N GLY A 79 30.08 9.75 -17.78
CA GLY A 79 29.09 9.67 -16.68
C GLY A 79 28.42 11.01 -16.40
N GLU A 80 27.40 11.00 -15.56
CA GLU A 80 26.69 12.22 -15.10
C GLU A 80 27.64 13.21 -14.41
N GLU A 81 28.68 12.69 -13.78
CA GLU A 81 29.77 13.46 -13.15
C GLU A 81 30.72 14.13 -14.16
N GLY A 82 30.47 14.01 -15.47
CA GLY A 82 31.28 14.55 -16.55
C GLY A 82 32.61 13.78 -16.81
N LEU A 83 32.83 12.65 -16.15
CA LEU A 83 34.06 11.89 -16.27
C LEU A 83 33.94 10.81 -17.36
N ARG A 84 34.91 10.83 -18.29
CA ARG A 84 35.02 9.81 -19.35
C ARG A 84 35.45 8.47 -18.76
N ARG A 85 34.83 7.37 -19.21
CA ARG A 85 35.23 5.99 -18.88
C ARG A 85 36.43 5.57 -19.71
N THR A 86 37.47 5.12 -19.03
CA THR A 86 38.78 4.86 -19.68
C THR A 86 38.92 3.44 -20.19
N PHE A 87 38.14 2.50 -19.69
CA PHE A 87 38.16 1.13 -20.15
C PHE A 87 36.79 0.47 -20.16
N SER A 88 36.63 -0.59 -20.96
CA SER A 88 35.41 -1.35 -21.06
C SER A 88 35.64 -2.83 -20.78
N ARG A 89 34.67 -3.48 -20.14
CA ARG A 89 34.64 -4.93 -19.98
C ARG A 89 33.48 -5.48 -20.82
N SER A 90 33.86 -6.30 -21.81
CA SER A 90 32.91 -7.06 -22.61
C SER A 90 32.40 -8.26 -21.80
N ASN A 91 31.22 -8.78 -22.16
CA ASN A 91 30.63 -9.99 -21.59
C ASN A 91 30.35 -9.93 -20.10
N THR A 92 30.05 -8.76 -19.55
CA THR A 92 29.47 -8.69 -18.21
C THR A 92 28.02 -9.20 -18.24
N THR A 93 27.71 -10.06 -17.29
CA THR A 93 26.37 -10.68 -17.22
C THR A 93 25.59 -10.12 -16.07
N ARG A 94 24.30 -9.84 -16.31
CA ARG A 94 23.33 -9.49 -15.27
C ARG A 94 22.17 -10.46 -15.31
N ILE A 95 21.78 -10.97 -14.13
CA ILE A 95 20.56 -11.77 -13.95
C ILE A 95 19.43 -10.83 -13.60
N ILE A 96 18.30 -10.98 -14.28
CA ILE A 96 17.07 -10.23 -14.07
C ILE A 96 15.95 -11.23 -13.78
N ASN A 97 15.29 -11.07 -12.65
CA ASN A 97 14.09 -11.83 -12.32
C ASN A 97 12.90 -11.13 -12.97
N SER A 98 12.47 -11.65 -14.12
CA SER A 98 11.33 -11.17 -14.87
C SER A 98 10.03 -11.84 -14.38
N ARG A 99 8.89 -11.38 -14.85
CA ARG A 99 7.58 -12.02 -14.57
C ARG A 99 7.53 -13.48 -15.04
N PHE A 100 8.36 -13.86 -15.97
CA PHE A 100 8.38 -15.19 -16.58
C PHE A 100 9.49 -16.10 -16.02
N GLY A 101 10.23 -15.62 -15.04
CA GLY A 101 11.39 -16.31 -14.47
C GLY A 101 12.69 -15.51 -14.65
N SER A 102 13.81 -16.15 -14.27
CA SER A 102 15.13 -15.53 -14.36
C SER A 102 15.67 -15.56 -15.77
N VAL A 103 16.14 -14.42 -16.25
CA VAL A 103 16.79 -14.25 -17.55
C VAL A 103 18.15 -13.61 -17.38
N ARG A 104 19.03 -13.85 -18.35
CA ARG A 104 20.40 -13.37 -18.37
C ARG A 104 20.59 -12.32 -19.45
N LEU A 105 21.10 -11.16 -19.07
CA LEU A 105 21.44 -10.09 -20.00
C LEU A 105 22.97 -9.98 -20.12
N GLN A 106 23.50 -10.16 -21.33
CA GLN A 106 24.90 -9.85 -21.66
C GLN A 106 25.03 -8.38 -22.02
N ARG A 107 26.05 -7.70 -21.50
CA ARG A 107 26.24 -6.27 -21.68
C ARG A 107 27.70 -5.87 -21.63
N VAL A 108 28.01 -4.71 -22.16
CA VAL A 108 29.32 -4.07 -22.03
C VAL A 108 29.28 -3.09 -20.88
N ALA A 109 30.21 -3.20 -19.96
CA ALA A 109 30.37 -2.29 -18.85
C ALA A 109 31.52 -1.34 -19.10
N PHE A 110 31.30 -0.05 -18.87
CA PHE A 110 32.29 1.01 -19.00
C PHE A 110 32.74 1.44 -17.61
N CYS A 111 34.02 1.38 -17.37
CA CYS A 111 34.64 1.53 -16.06
C CYS A 111 35.67 2.67 -16.03
N ARG A 112 35.85 3.23 -14.83
CA ARG A 112 36.94 4.10 -14.44
C ARG A 112 37.19 3.88 -12.94
N ASP A 113 38.43 3.96 -12.50
CA ASP A 113 38.76 3.77 -11.09
C ASP A 113 37.95 4.74 -10.20
N GLN A 114 37.52 4.23 -9.05
CA GLN A 114 36.73 4.95 -8.04
C GLN A 114 35.40 5.54 -8.54
N THR A 115 34.89 5.09 -9.69
CA THR A 115 33.58 5.52 -10.20
C THR A 115 32.64 4.34 -10.40
N PRO A 116 31.31 4.53 -10.30
CA PRO A 116 30.35 3.50 -10.61
C PRO A 116 30.50 3.01 -12.06
N GLN A 117 30.33 1.71 -12.26
CA GLN A 117 30.30 1.10 -13.57
C GLN A 117 29.03 1.54 -14.33
N LEU A 118 29.21 1.92 -15.60
CA LEU A 118 28.10 2.29 -16.49
C LEU A 118 27.83 1.17 -17.48
N CYS A 119 26.57 0.82 -17.64
CA CYS A 119 26.09 -0.14 -18.62
C CYS A 119 24.99 0.51 -19.46
N PRO A 120 25.28 1.09 -20.63
CA PRO A 120 24.31 1.81 -21.45
C PRO A 120 23.05 0.99 -21.77
N LEU A 121 23.20 -0.31 -21.99
CA LEU A 121 22.10 -1.23 -22.26
C LEU A 121 21.09 -1.30 -21.07
N ASP A 122 21.57 -1.15 -19.83
CA ASP A 122 20.68 -1.11 -18.66
C ASP A 122 19.76 0.11 -18.71
N ALA A 123 20.29 1.26 -19.11
CA ALA A 123 19.52 2.49 -19.28
C ALA A 123 18.56 2.41 -20.48
N GLU A 124 19.04 1.89 -21.61
CA GLU A 124 18.22 1.69 -22.82
C GLU A 124 17.02 0.77 -22.56
N LEU A 125 17.22 -0.28 -21.76
CA LEU A 125 16.17 -1.22 -21.34
C LEU A 125 15.39 -0.72 -20.13
N ASN A 126 15.69 0.46 -19.60
CA ASN A 126 15.09 1.02 -18.38
C ASN A 126 15.05 0.00 -17.21
N LEU A 127 16.17 -0.69 -16.98
CA LEU A 127 16.27 -1.69 -15.93
C LEU A 127 16.36 -1.03 -14.55
N ALA A 128 15.66 -1.59 -13.59
CA ALA A 128 15.83 -1.20 -12.19
C ALA A 128 17.24 -1.57 -11.70
N PRO A 129 17.84 -0.84 -10.74
CA PRO A 129 19.15 -1.19 -10.16
C PRO A 129 19.18 -2.59 -9.53
N GLN A 130 18.05 -3.05 -8.99
CA GLN A 130 17.90 -4.34 -8.35
C GLN A 130 17.71 -5.48 -9.37
N LYS A 131 17.73 -6.72 -8.85
CA LYS A 131 17.55 -7.93 -9.70
C LYS A 131 16.13 -8.09 -10.23
N LEU A 132 15.11 -7.56 -9.51
CA LEU A 132 13.71 -7.65 -9.92
C LEU A 132 13.42 -6.68 -11.08
N SER A 133 12.78 -7.16 -12.13
CA SER A 133 12.28 -6.29 -13.19
C SER A 133 11.25 -5.30 -12.63
N ARG A 134 11.10 -4.13 -13.30
CA ARG A 134 10.09 -3.13 -12.87
C ARG A 134 8.68 -3.69 -12.79
N HIS A 135 8.36 -4.64 -13.66
CA HIS A 135 7.06 -5.31 -13.64
C HIS A 135 6.88 -6.19 -12.39
N VAL A 136 7.91 -6.95 -12.00
CA VAL A 136 7.89 -7.75 -10.76
C VAL A 136 7.87 -6.84 -9.53
N GLN A 137 8.61 -5.72 -9.53
CA GLN A 137 8.55 -4.73 -8.46
C GLN A 137 7.14 -4.15 -8.29
N LYS A 138 6.47 -3.83 -9.41
CA LYS A 138 5.08 -3.37 -9.39
C LYS A 138 4.13 -4.40 -8.77
N LEU A 139 4.23 -5.67 -9.18
CA LEU A 139 3.43 -6.76 -8.60
C LEU A 139 3.72 -6.94 -7.11
N ALA A 140 5.01 -6.94 -6.73
CA ALA A 140 5.43 -7.03 -5.33
C ALA A 140 4.80 -5.92 -4.48
N CYS A 141 4.88 -4.66 -4.92
CA CYS A 141 4.30 -3.53 -4.20
C CYS A 141 2.76 -3.60 -4.12
N GLN A 142 2.09 -4.12 -5.15
CA GLN A 142 0.64 -4.35 -5.11
C GLN A 142 0.27 -5.34 -4.01
N HIS A 143 0.97 -6.48 -3.92
CA HIS A 143 0.71 -7.47 -2.87
C HIS A 143 1.10 -6.98 -1.48
N ILE A 144 2.27 -6.32 -1.33
CA ILE A 144 2.73 -5.76 -0.04
C ILE A 144 1.74 -4.73 0.52
N ARG A 145 1.10 -3.94 -0.36
CA ARG A 145 0.08 -2.99 0.06
C ARG A 145 -1.14 -3.66 0.68
N ASP A 146 -1.54 -4.81 0.15
CA ASP A 146 -2.82 -5.45 0.48
C ASP A 146 -2.67 -6.58 1.52
N THR A 147 -1.46 -7.17 1.65
CA THR A 147 -1.22 -8.33 2.52
C THR A 147 0.12 -8.22 3.28
N SER A 148 0.41 -9.24 4.12
CA SER A 148 1.72 -9.37 4.77
C SER A 148 2.83 -9.72 3.76
N PHE A 149 4.10 -9.48 4.10
CA PHE A 149 5.24 -9.90 3.27
C PHE A 149 5.23 -11.41 2.97
N GLU A 150 4.86 -12.23 3.95
CA GLU A 150 4.78 -13.69 3.79
C GLU A 150 3.71 -14.10 2.76
N ASN A 151 2.50 -13.52 2.85
CA ASN A 151 1.45 -13.75 1.87
C ASN A 151 1.82 -13.18 0.49
N SER A 152 2.49 -12.02 0.46
CA SER A 152 2.97 -11.43 -0.79
C SER A 152 3.98 -12.33 -1.51
N GLN A 153 4.87 -12.98 -0.74
CA GLN A 153 5.81 -13.97 -1.26
C GLN A 153 5.08 -15.16 -1.90
N TYR A 154 4.07 -15.69 -1.21
CA TYR A 154 3.25 -16.79 -1.72
C TYR A 154 2.55 -16.40 -3.03
N HIS A 155 1.86 -15.27 -3.07
CA HIS A 155 1.15 -14.81 -4.26
C HIS A 155 2.08 -14.55 -5.45
N LEU A 156 3.27 -13.98 -5.20
CA LEU A 156 4.26 -13.77 -6.26
C LEU A 156 4.79 -15.09 -6.82
N GLN A 157 5.02 -16.07 -5.96
CA GLN A 157 5.46 -17.40 -6.41
C GLN A 157 4.40 -18.07 -7.28
N GLU A 158 3.13 -18.03 -6.88
CA GLU A 158 2.02 -18.55 -7.67
C GLU A 158 1.89 -17.87 -9.04
N GLN A 159 2.10 -16.55 -9.10
CA GLN A 159 1.90 -15.78 -10.33
C GLN A 159 3.11 -15.78 -11.29
N THR A 160 4.30 -16.04 -10.79
CA THR A 160 5.54 -15.82 -11.56
C THR A 160 6.53 -16.99 -11.47
N GLY A 161 6.26 -17.97 -10.61
CA GLY A 161 7.22 -19.02 -10.29
C GLY A 161 8.47 -18.54 -9.53
N LEU A 162 8.60 -17.24 -9.22
CA LEU A 162 9.77 -16.67 -8.56
C LEU A 162 9.70 -16.82 -7.04
N SER A 163 10.73 -17.40 -6.44
CA SER A 163 10.93 -17.37 -4.99
C SER A 163 11.66 -16.10 -4.58
N ILE A 164 10.92 -15.14 -3.98
CA ILE A 164 11.43 -13.83 -3.55
C ILE A 164 11.35 -13.79 -2.03
N GLY A 165 12.49 -13.59 -1.34
CA GLY A 165 12.51 -13.54 0.13
C GLY A 165 11.93 -12.24 0.70
N ASN A 166 11.43 -12.31 1.95
CA ASN A 166 10.83 -11.16 2.65
C ASN A 166 11.74 -9.94 2.67
N ARG A 167 13.05 -10.13 2.90
CA ARG A 167 14.02 -9.03 2.88
C ARG A 167 14.08 -8.34 1.52
N GLN A 168 14.04 -9.09 0.43
CA GLN A 168 14.07 -8.54 -0.92
C GLN A 168 12.76 -7.78 -1.24
N LEU A 169 11.63 -8.23 -0.72
CA LEU A 169 10.36 -7.52 -0.81
C LEU A 169 10.40 -6.20 -0.01
N GLU A 170 10.95 -6.22 1.20
CA GLU A 170 11.16 -5.01 2.03
C GLU A 170 12.07 -3.99 1.31
N GLU A 171 13.23 -4.43 0.81
CA GLU A 171 14.16 -3.59 0.04
C GLU A 171 13.49 -3.02 -1.24
N THR A 172 12.61 -3.82 -1.88
CA THR A 172 11.85 -3.37 -3.06
C THR A 172 10.82 -2.30 -2.69
N ALA A 173 10.10 -2.48 -1.58
CA ALA A 173 9.13 -1.49 -1.11
C ALA A 173 9.81 -0.16 -0.77
N ILE A 174 10.95 -0.20 -0.07
CA ILE A 174 11.75 0.99 0.26
C ILE A 174 12.23 1.69 -1.03
N TYR A 175 12.76 0.93 -1.99
CA TYR A 175 13.24 1.49 -3.25
C TYR A 175 12.11 2.16 -4.06
N VAL A 176 10.95 1.54 -4.16
CA VAL A 176 9.82 2.09 -4.93
C VAL A 176 9.20 3.29 -4.23
N ALA A 177 9.28 3.36 -2.89
CA ALA A 177 8.73 4.46 -2.10
C ALA A 177 9.66 5.69 -2.02
N GLN A 178 10.91 5.63 -2.49
CA GLN A 178 11.88 6.72 -2.34
C GLN A 178 11.45 8.06 -2.95
N ASP A 179 10.63 8.02 -4.01
CA ASP A 179 10.17 9.21 -4.73
C ASP A 179 8.73 9.63 -4.33
N PHE A 180 8.22 9.08 -3.22
CA PHE A 180 6.82 9.29 -2.81
C PHE A 180 6.46 10.76 -2.65
N ASP A 181 7.27 11.52 -1.93
CA ASP A 181 7.00 12.94 -1.67
C ASP A 181 7.10 13.76 -2.95
N SER A 182 8.17 13.58 -3.72
CA SER A 182 8.37 14.26 -5.02
C SER A 182 7.26 13.94 -6.03
N PHE A 183 6.74 12.69 -6.01
CA PHE A 183 5.60 12.33 -6.84
C PHE A 183 4.35 13.14 -6.50
N TYR A 184 4.04 13.32 -5.21
CA TYR A 184 2.87 14.06 -4.79
C TYR A 184 3.04 15.58 -4.93
N GLU A 185 4.26 16.12 -4.80
CA GLU A 185 4.57 17.53 -5.06
C GLU A 185 4.35 17.91 -6.53
N GLN A 186 4.77 17.03 -7.44
CA GLN A 186 4.66 17.26 -8.89
C GLN A 186 3.30 16.87 -9.47
N ARG A 187 2.49 16.11 -8.73
CA ARG A 187 1.19 15.67 -9.21
C ARG A 187 0.24 16.86 -9.33
N GLU A 188 -0.42 16.96 -10.48
CA GLU A 188 -1.49 17.93 -10.68
C GLU A 188 -2.59 17.76 -9.63
N VAL A 189 -3.11 18.89 -9.18
CA VAL A 189 -4.24 18.90 -8.25
C VAL A 189 -5.45 18.31 -8.97
N PRO A 190 -6.11 17.30 -8.39
CA PRO A 190 -7.30 16.73 -9.01
C PRO A 190 -8.38 17.81 -9.16
N THR A 191 -8.93 17.93 -10.36
CA THR A 191 -10.09 18.77 -10.58
C THR A 191 -11.34 18.07 -10.09
N SER A 192 -12.13 18.73 -9.23
CA SER A 192 -13.42 18.19 -8.81
C SER A 192 -14.37 18.11 -10.00
N GLN A 193 -15.01 16.97 -10.16
CA GLN A 193 -16.00 16.78 -11.24
C GLN A 193 -17.39 17.30 -10.85
N ASN A 194 -17.61 17.61 -9.57
CA ASN A 194 -18.89 18.10 -9.07
C ASN A 194 -18.65 19.21 -8.03
N GLU A 195 -19.23 20.37 -8.29
CA GLU A 195 -19.15 21.54 -7.38
C GLU A 195 -19.85 21.32 -6.05
N GLU A 196 -20.80 20.38 -5.96
CA GLU A 196 -21.50 20.02 -4.72
C GLU A 196 -20.66 19.10 -3.81
N ASN A 197 -19.51 18.60 -4.28
CA ASN A 197 -18.64 17.76 -3.49
C ASN A 197 -18.07 18.52 -2.29
N HIS A 198 -18.28 17.98 -1.09
CA HIS A 198 -17.57 18.40 0.10
C HIS A 198 -16.13 17.87 0.08
N LEU A 199 -15.21 18.64 0.63
CA LEU A 199 -13.84 18.19 0.86
C LEU A 199 -13.75 17.58 2.26
N ILE A 200 -13.48 16.29 2.32
CA ILE A 200 -13.42 15.53 3.54
C ILE A 200 -11.97 15.37 3.98
N LEU A 201 -11.68 15.83 5.17
CA LEU A 201 -10.40 15.77 5.85
C LEU A 201 -10.53 14.75 7.00
N THR A 202 -9.56 13.86 7.16
CA THR A 202 -9.56 12.93 8.30
C THR A 202 -8.16 12.61 8.75
N THR A 203 -8.00 12.47 10.06
CA THR A 203 -6.79 11.94 10.68
C THR A 203 -7.17 10.86 11.68
N ASP A 204 -6.34 9.81 11.74
CA ASP A 204 -6.47 8.69 12.67
C ASP A 204 -5.08 8.25 13.14
N ALA A 205 -4.98 7.67 14.32
CA ALA A 205 -3.73 7.16 14.85
C ALA A 205 -3.75 5.66 15.03
N LYS A 206 -2.85 4.95 14.36
CA LYS A 206 -2.76 3.49 14.40
C LYS A 206 -1.44 3.02 15.01
N GLY A 207 -1.54 2.13 16.01
CA GLY A 207 -0.37 1.50 16.59
C GLY A 207 0.20 0.43 15.68
N VAL A 208 1.37 0.68 15.09
CA VAL A 208 2.12 -0.26 14.25
C VAL A 208 3.10 -1.06 15.10
N ALA A 209 3.06 -2.39 15.00
CA ALA A 209 3.99 -3.26 15.70
C ALA A 209 5.39 -3.13 15.06
N MET A 210 6.39 -2.79 15.88
CA MET A 210 7.75 -2.55 15.42
C MET A 210 8.71 -3.65 15.89
N ILE A 211 9.79 -3.85 15.15
CA ILE A 211 10.94 -4.61 15.64
C ILE A 211 11.71 -3.76 16.67
N GLU A 212 12.45 -4.44 17.55
CA GLU A 212 13.07 -3.78 18.73
C GLU A 212 14.01 -2.63 18.37
N ARG A 213 14.77 -2.76 17.28
CA ARG A 213 15.71 -1.72 16.84
C ARG A 213 15.02 -0.40 16.42
N ASP A 214 13.76 -0.49 15.96
CA ASP A 214 13.02 0.66 15.41
C ASP A 214 12.01 1.25 16.42
N LEU A 215 12.03 0.73 17.66
CA LEU A 215 11.29 1.31 18.78
C LEU A 215 11.91 2.61 19.25
N ARG A 216 11.09 3.55 19.71
CA ARG A 216 11.54 4.74 20.43
C ARG A 216 12.33 4.31 21.68
N PRO A 217 13.36 5.07 22.09
CA PRO A 217 14.26 4.68 23.19
C PRO A 217 13.53 4.29 24.48
N GLU A 218 12.49 5.02 24.85
CA GLU A 218 11.69 4.75 26.06
C GLU A 218 10.87 3.44 25.95
N THR A 219 10.26 3.20 24.81
CA THR A 219 9.51 1.96 24.55
C THR A 219 10.45 0.76 24.54
N ARG A 220 11.65 0.91 23.97
CA ARG A 220 12.70 -0.10 23.98
C ARG A 220 13.15 -0.43 25.41
N LYS A 221 13.39 0.58 26.25
CA LYS A 221 13.74 0.39 27.68
C LYS A 221 12.64 -0.36 28.43
N ARG A 222 11.36 -0.03 28.19
CA ARG A 222 10.22 -0.73 28.81
C ARG A 222 10.14 -2.20 28.34
N ALA A 223 10.31 -2.44 27.05
CA ALA A 223 10.32 -3.79 26.48
C ALA A 223 11.46 -4.65 27.05
N GLN A 224 12.65 -4.05 27.22
CA GLN A 224 13.82 -4.72 27.82
C GLN A 224 13.59 -5.06 29.29
N LYS A 225 13.08 -4.13 30.10
CA LYS A 225 12.75 -4.39 31.52
C LYS A 225 11.71 -5.51 31.69
N LYS A 226 10.73 -5.62 30.81
CA LYS A 226 9.76 -6.73 30.82
C LYS A 226 10.42 -8.06 30.49
N ARG A 227 11.34 -8.09 29.53
CA ARG A 227 12.11 -9.30 29.19
C ARG A 227 12.98 -9.76 30.37
N GLU A 228 13.62 -8.83 31.07
CA GLU A 228 14.43 -9.09 32.28
C GLU A 228 13.60 -9.65 33.44
N ARG A 229 12.30 -9.33 33.50
CA ARG A 229 11.34 -9.87 34.49
C ARG A 229 10.76 -11.23 34.09
N GLY A 230 11.21 -11.82 32.99
CA GLY A 230 10.68 -13.11 32.50
C GLY A 230 9.28 -13.03 31.88
N GLU A 231 8.72 -11.84 31.70
CA GLU A 231 7.48 -11.58 30.98
C GLU A 231 7.77 -11.70 29.47
N SER A 232 7.95 -12.94 28.99
CA SER A 232 8.26 -13.24 27.59
C SER A 232 7.12 -12.79 26.68
N SER A 233 7.42 -12.00 25.66
CA SER A 233 6.47 -11.74 24.58
C SER A 233 6.22 -13.07 23.85
N LYS A 234 5.03 -13.62 23.96
CA LYS A 234 4.61 -14.80 23.21
C LYS A 234 4.90 -14.58 21.72
N ARG A 235 5.44 -15.58 21.04
CA ARG A 235 5.75 -15.53 19.61
C ARG A 235 4.47 -15.34 18.77
N HIS A 236 3.36 -15.92 19.25
CA HIS A 236 2.03 -15.76 18.70
C HIS A 236 1.12 -15.13 19.76
N LEU A 237 0.38 -14.09 19.34
CA LEU A 237 -0.63 -13.44 20.18
C LEU A 237 -1.96 -14.16 19.99
N GLY A 238 -2.67 -14.40 21.09
CA GLY A 238 -4.06 -14.84 21.05
C GLY A 238 -4.99 -13.75 20.51
N SER A 239 -6.23 -14.13 20.22
CA SER A 239 -7.27 -13.18 19.80
C SER A 239 -7.45 -12.10 20.87
N GLY A 240 -7.33 -10.82 20.50
CA GLY A 240 -7.45 -9.69 21.41
C GLY A 240 -6.19 -9.29 22.18
N GLU A 241 -5.12 -10.07 22.16
CA GLU A 241 -3.85 -9.68 22.77
C GLU A 241 -3.15 -8.59 21.92
N LYS A 242 -2.73 -7.49 22.57
CA LYS A 242 -2.01 -6.38 21.91
C LYS A 242 -0.51 -6.50 22.16
N ARG A 243 0.30 -6.37 21.09
CA ARG A 243 1.76 -6.25 21.25
C ARG A 243 2.09 -4.89 21.87
N GLU A 244 2.84 -4.89 22.97
CA GLU A 244 3.26 -3.65 23.64
C GLU A 244 4.41 -2.91 22.91
N ARG A 245 4.85 -3.43 21.75
CA ARG A 245 5.93 -2.87 20.95
C ARG A 245 5.37 -2.12 19.73
N LYS A 246 4.63 -1.04 19.99
CA LYS A 246 4.02 -0.26 18.92
C LYS A 246 4.63 1.14 18.84
N ARG A 247 4.76 1.65 17.63
CA ARG A 247 4.84 3.08 17.34
C ARG A 247 3.49 3.53 16.80
N MET A 248 3.05 4.69 17.26
CA MET A 248 1.84 5.30 16.69
C MET A 248 2.20 5.94 15.36
N ALA A 249 1.55 5.49 14.29
CA ALA A 249 1.54 6.15 13.01
C ALA A 249 0.29 7.01 12.94
N THR A 250 0.44 8.28 12.56
CA THR A 250 -0.71 9.12 12.26
C THR A 250 -1.01 9.02 10.78
N VAL A 251 -2.24 8.68 10.45
CA VAL A 251 -2.74 8.55 9.06
C VAL A 251 -3.55 9.79 8.74
N GLY A 252 -3.19 10.47 7.64
CA GLY A 252 -3.97 11.56 7.08
C GLY A 252 -4.68 11.12 5.80
N ALA A 253 -5.90 11.62 5.57
CA ALA A 253 -6.55 11.45 4.29
C ALA A 253 -7.37 12.69 3.89
N VAL A 254 -7.38 12.98 2.59
CA VAL A 254 -8.21 14.00 1.97
C VAL A 254 -8.89 13.41 0.75
N TYR A 255 -10.19 13.58 0.63
CA TYR A 255 -10.99 13.08 -0.47
C TYR A 255 -12.24 13.94 -0.71
N GLU A 256 -12.91 13.70 -1.80
CA GLU A 256 -14.12 14.40 -2.20
C GLU A 256 -15.32 13.45 -2.14
N GLN A 257 -16.45 13.97 -1.68
CA GLN A 257 -17.68 13.20 -1.58
C GLN A 257 -18.90 14.10 -1.60
N ILE A 258 -19.94 13.69 -2.32
CA ILE A 258 -21.27 14.31 -2.22
C ILE A 258 -21.86 13.99 -0.86
N PRO A 259 -22.40 14.98 -0.12
CA PRO A 259 -23.03 14.73 1.16
C PRO A 259 -24.26 13.83 0.99
N ASN A 260 -24.33 12.79 1.81
CA ASN A 260 -25.46 11.88 1.84
C ASN A 260 -26.33 12.17 3.08
N ILE A 261 -27.33 13.03 2.91
CA ILE A 261 -28.23 13.44 3.99
C ILE A 261 -29.18 12.30 4.34
N ARG A 262 -29.19 11.89 5.61
CA ARG A 262 -30.02 10.80 6.11
C ARG A 262 -30.67 11.18 7.44
N LEU A 263 -31.88 10.68 7.66
CA LEU A 263 -32.52 10.79 8.96
C LEU A 263 -31.87 9.86 10.00
N PRO A 264 -31.89 10.20 11.30
CA PRO A 264 -31.34 9.38 12.37
C PRO A 264 -31.81 7.91 12.31
N GLU A 265 -33.10 7.71 12.05
CA GLU A 265 -33.71 6.38 11.96
C GLU A 265 -33.19 5.57 10.76
N GLN A 266 -32.88 6.24 9.64
CA GLN A 266 -32.31 5.61 8.46
C GLN A 266 -30.86 5.14 8.73
N ILE A 267 -30.09 5.94 9.48
CA ILE A 267 -28.74 5.56 9.92
C ILE A 267 -28.80 4.34 10.82
N MET A 268 -29.76 4.33 11.78
CA MET A 268 -29.94 3.22 12.72
C MET A 268 -30.47 1.93 12.08
N ALA A 269 -31.17 2.01 10.95
CA ALA A 269 -31.68 0.84 10.22
C ALA A 269 -30.58 0.06 9.48
N GLY A 270 -29.40 0.66 9.29
CA GLY A 270 -28.25 0.02 8.64
C GLY A 270 -28.38 -0.13 7.11
N SER A 271 -27.44 -0.85 6.52
CA SER A 271 -27.24 -0.92 5.06
C SER A 271 -28.39 -1.52 4.25
N LYS A 272 -29.35 -2.22 4.86
CA LYS A 272 -30.47 -2.85 4.15
C LYS A 272 -31.45 -1.86 3.51
N GLN A 273 -31.42 -0.60 3.90
CA GLN A 273 -32.28 0.47 3.35
C GLN A 273 -31.49 1.60 2.70
N GLN A 274 -30.18 1.46 2.57
CA GLN A 274 -29.34 2.51 2.00
C GLN A 274 -29.38 2.41 0.46
N GLY A 275 -29.72 3.53 -0.20
CA GLY A 275 -29.42 3.74 -1.60
C GLY A 275 -27.91 3.63 -1.89
N LYS A 276 -27.48 3.74 -3.15
CA LYS A 276 -26.06 3.68 -3.52
C LYS A 276 -25.25 4.60 -2.60
N CYS A 277 -24.22 4.05 -1.95
CA CYS A 277 -23.27 4.83 -1.19
C CYS A 277 -22.67 5.92 -2.09
N ALA A 278 -22.57 7.15 -1.60
CA ALA A 278 -21.93 8.21 -2.34
C ALA A 278 -20.48 7.80 -2.66
N GLN A 279 -20.10 7.96 -3.92
CA GLN A 279 -18.78 7.56 -4.40
C GLN A 279 -17.71 8.50 -3.84
N ILE A 280 -16.62 7.94 -3.33
CA ILE A 280 -15.45 8.71 -2.89
C ILE A 280 -14.59 8.98 -4.12
N GLU A 281 -14.24 10.25 -4.34
CA GLU A 281 -13.42 10.70 -5.46
C GLU A 281 -12.11 11.33 -4.97
N ASN A 282 -11.09 11.34 -5.82
CA ASN A 282 -9.83 12.04 -5.61
C ASN A 282 -9.16 11.75 -4.25
N LYS A 283 -9.25 10.51 -3.75
CA LYS A 283 -8.72 10.16 -2.44
C LYS A 283 -7.20 10.12 -2.42
N ARG A 284 -6.58 10.90 -1.50
CA ARG A 284 -5.18 10.78 -1.09
C ARG A 284 -5.14 10.29 0.35
N VAL A 285 -4.29 9.31 0.62
CA VAL A 285 -4.02 8.77 1.97
C VAL A 285 -2.53 8.67 2.16
N TRP A 286 -2.04 9.06 3.31
CA TRP A 286 -0.65 8.87 3.72
C TRP A 286 -0.55 8.59 5.21
N ALA A 287 0.58 8.08 5.64
CA ALA A 287 0.84 7.78 7.05
C ALA A 287 2.24 8.25 7.44
N GLU A 288 2.34 8.82 8.63
CA GLU A 288 3.56 9.35 9.19
C GLU A 288 3.92 8.67 10.51
N LEU A 289 5.18 8.25 10.64
CA LEU A 289 5.73 7.65 11.85
C LEU A 289 6.65 8.62 12.61
N GLU A 290 7.32 9.51 11.90
CA GLU A 290 8.32 10.41 12.47
C GLU A 290 7.72 11.75 12.89
N CYS A 291 6.71 12.22 12.18
CA CYS A 291 6.05 13.47 12.47
C CYS A 291 5.12 13.39 13.70
N SER A 292 4.90 14.52 14.36
CA SER A 292 3.87 14.64 15.40
C SER A 292 2.46 14.60 14.78
N THR A 293 1.47 14.21 15.58
CA THR A 293 0.05 14.28 15.17
C THR A 293 -0.33 15.68 14.69
N ARG A 294 0.15 16.72 15.36
CA ARG A 294 -0.06 18.13 14.95
C ARG A 294 0.45 18.37 13.52
N ARG A 295 1.65 17.92 13.18
CA ARG A 295 2.20 18.12 11.83
C ARG A 295 1.38 17.38 10.77
N VAL A 296 0.86 16.20 11.09
CA VAL A 296 0.00 15.47 10.14
C VAL A 296 -1.34 16.18 9.94
N VAL A 297 -1.92 16.76 11.01
CA VAL A 297 -3.11 17.60 10.89
C VAL A 297 -2.82 18.80 9.98
N GLU A 298 -1.71 19.51 10.19
CA GLU A 298 -1.28 20.63 9.31
C GLU A 298 -1.19 20.18 7.85
N LEU A 299 -0.53 19.04 7.56
CA LEU A 299 -0.41 18.49 6.21
C LEU A 299 -1.76 18.17 5.57
N VAL A 300 -2.73 17.71 6.35
CA VAL A 300 -4.10 17.45 5.87
C VAL A 300 -4.78 18.76 5.45
N PHE A 301 -4.64 19.82 6.22
CA PHE A 301 -5.17 21.15 5.89
C PHE A 301 -4.41 21.79 4.70
N GLU A 302 -3.09 21.64 4.63
CA GLU A 302 -2.29 22.09 3.48
C GLU A 302 -2.74 21.39 2.18
N GLU A 303 -2.99 20.07 2.21
CA GLU A 303 -3.52 19.33 1.05
C GLU A 303 -4.93 19.80 0.68
N ALA A 304 -5.79 20.05 1.66
CA ALA A 304 -7.13 20.57 1.41
C ALA A 304 -7.07 21.98 0.75
N ASN A 305 -6.23 22.87 1.29
CA ASN A 305 -6.02 24.20 0.73
C ASN A 305 -5.45 24.15 -0.70
N ARG A 306 -4.55 23.22 -0.98
CA ARG A 306 -4.04 23.01 -2.35
C ARG A 306 -5.15 22.65 -3.34
N ARG A 307 -6.20 21.93 -2.89
CA ARG A 307 -7.36 21.51 -3.71
C ARG A 307 -8.45 22.56 -3.81
N ASP A 308 -8.56 23.41 -2.84
CA ASP A 308 -9.58 24.46 -2.75
C ASP A 308 -9.00 25.74 -2.15
N PRO A 309 -8.10 26.43 -2.87
CA PRO A 309 -7.37 27.58 -2.33
C PRO A 309 -8.24 28.82 -2.11
N GLN A 310 -9.46 28.82 -2.60
CA GLN A 310 -10.41 29.92 -2.44
C GLN A 310 -11.48 29.63 -1.38
N GLY A 311 -11.49 28.42 -0.78
CA GLY A 311 -12.49 28.02 0.19
C GLY A 311 -13.92 27.99 -0.37
N ALA A 312 -14.05 27.64 -1.66
CA ALA A 312 -15.34 27.65 -2.35
C ALA A 312 -16.23 26.48 -1.92
N ARG A 313 -15.66 25.45 -1.33
CA ARG A 313 -16.35 24.22 -0.92
C ARG A 313 -16.53 24.15 0.60
N GLN A 314 -17.49 23.36 1.02
CA GLN A 314 -17.62 22.96 2.43
C GLN A 314 -16.53 21.93 2.77
N TRP A 315 -15.72 22.21 3.78
CA TRP A 315 -14.78 21.24 4.34
C TRP A 315 -15.42 20.55 5.53
N ALA A 316 -15.18 19.24 5.67
CA ALA A 316 -15.61 18.45 6.82
C ALA A 316 -14.40 17.69 7.39
N MET A 317 -13.97 18.07 8.60
CA MET A 317 -12.89 17.43 9.34
C MET A 317 -13.46 16.35 10.25
N LEU A 318 -13.11 15.09 9.97
CA LEU A 318 -13.50 13.93 10.78
C LEU A 318 -12.41 13.65 11.82
N VAL A 319 -12.80 13.51 13.09
CA VAL A 319 -11.91 13.27 14.24
C VAL A 319 -12.44 12.13 15.11
N ASP A 320 -11.54 11.42 15.79
CA ASP A 320 -11.91 10.35 16.75
C ASP A 320 -12.19 10.87 18.18
N GLY A 321 -11.88 12.15 18.44
CA GLY A 321 -12.06 12.79 19.75
C GLY A 321 -10.86 12.67 20.69
N ASP A 322 -9.68 12.21 20.21
CA ASP A 322 -8.44 12.29 20.99
C ASP A 322 -8.09 13.75 21.31
N PRO A 323 -7.84 14.12 22.57
CA PRO A 323 -7.59 15.51 22.96
C PRO A 323 -6.42 16.16 22.21
N ASN A 324 -5.31 15.44 22.01
CA ASN A 324 -4.13 16.00 21.32
C ASN A 324 -4.40 16.26 19.85
N GLN A 325 -5.21 15.41 19.21
CA GLN A 325 -5.66 15.59 17.85
C GLN A 325 -6.63 16.77 17.77
N MET A 326 -7.58 16.84 18.71
CA MET A 326 -8.59 17.92 18.76
C MET A 326 -7.97 19.30 18.91
N ASP A 327 -6.98 19.48 19.79
CA ASP A 327 -6.27 20.74 19.96
C ASP A 327 -5.61 21.19 18.64
N ALA A 328 -4.93 20.26 17.95
CA ALA A 328 -4.28 20.56 16.67
C ALA A 328 -5.31 20.91 15.58
N VAL A 329 -6.47 20.23 15.56
CA VAL A 329 -7.53 20.48 14.59
C VAL A 329 -8.19 21.83 14.86
N ILE A 330 -8.47 22.18 16.12
CA ILE A 330 -9.08 23.46 16.50
C ILE A 330 -8.18 24.62 16.04
N ASP A 331 -6.87 24.55 16.31
CA ASP A 331 -5.93 25.59 15.87
C ASP A 331 -5.98 25.81 14.33
N GLN A 332 -6.03 24.73 13.54
CA GLN A 332 -6.13 24.85 12.08
C GLN A 332 -7.50 25.36 11.64
N VAL A 333 -8.57 24.88 12.25
CA VAL A 333 -9.94 25.34 11.93
C VAL A 333 -10.08 26.84 12.20
N GLU A 334 -9.62 27.35 13.35
CA GLU A 334 -9.66 28.77 13.68
C GLU A 334 -8.88 29.61 12.68
N MET A 335 -7.70 29.14 12.26
CA MET A 335 -6.86 29.81 11.27
C MET A 335 -7.58 29.96 9.92
N TYR A 336 -8.06 28.86 9.35
CA TYR A 336 -8.72 28.88 8.05
C TYR A 336 -10.11 29.53 8.08
N GLN A 337 -10.87 29.42 9.17
CA GLN A 337 -12.13 30.14 9.34
C GLN A 337 -11.94 31.65 9.40
N ALA A 338 -10.84 32.13 10.00
CA ALA A 338 -10.47 33.56 9.96
C ALA A 338 -10.19 34.07 8.53
N GLU A 339 -9.79 33.18 7.62
CA GLU A 339 -9.60 33.46 6.19
C GLU A 339 -10.88 33.28 5.36
N GLY A 340 -12.00 32.88 6.00
CA GLY A 340 -13.30 32.77 5.35
C GLY A 340 -13.70 31.37 4.88
N PHE A 341 -12.92 30.33 5.21
CA PHE A 341 -13.26 28.95 4.84
C PHE A 341 -14.42 28.41 5.69
N SER A 342 -15.31 27.64 5.06
CA SER A 342 -16.39 26.96 5.74
C SER A 342 -15.95 25.54 6.17
N ILE A 343 -15.79 25.34 7.48
CA ILE A 343 -15.26 24.07 8.03
C ILE A 343 -16.18 23.53 9.10
N LEU A 344 -16.61 22.28 8.96
CA LEU A 344 -17.33 21.49 9.97
C LEU A 344 -16.38 20.51 10.62
N VAL A 345 -16.34 20.47 11.96
CA VAL A 345 -15.66 19.42 12.72
C VAL A 345 -16.70 18.37 13.13
N ILE A 346 -16.49 17.14 12.75
CA ILE A 346 -17.41 16.02 12.96
C ILE A 346 -16.68 14.92 13.73
N VAL A 347 -17.20 14.56 14.91
CA VAL A 347 -16.69 13.41 15.65
C VAL A 347 -17.20 12.13 14.99
N ASP A 348 -16.29 11.17 14.75
CA ASP A 348 -16.63 9.90 14.12
C ASP A 348 -17.63 9.10 14.98
N LEU A 349 -18.79 8.84 14.38
CA LEU A 349 -19.88 8.12 15.01
C LEU A 349 -19.49 6.70 15.44
N ILE A 350 -18.57 6.06 14.72
CA ILE A 350 -18.10 4.69 15.04
C ILE A 350 -17.34 4.72 16.37
N HIS A 351 -16.44 5.68 16.54
CA HIS A 351 -15.72 5.85 17.81
C HIS A 351 -16.65 6.20 18.97
N VAL A 352 -17.63 7.08 18.73
CA VAL A 352 -18.66 7.38 19.74
C VAL A 352 -19.45 6.12 20.11
N ALA A 353 -19.84 5.30 19.13
CA ALA A 353 -20.53 4.04 19.39
C ALA A 353 -19.67 3.07 20.21
N GLU A 354 -18.35 2.99 19.96
CA GLU A 354 -17.44 2.17 20.78
C GLU A 354 -17.44 2.60 22.26
N TYR A 355 -17.46 3.89 22.54
CA TYR A 355 -17.55 4.39 23.92
C TYR A 355 -18.88 4.04 24.54
N LEU A 356 -19.99 4.15 23.81
CA LEU A 356 -21.31 3.72 24.31
C LEU A 356 -21.33 2.22 24.62
N TRP A 357 -20.73 1.38 23.75
CA TRP A 357 -20.59 -0.06 24.01
C TRP A 357 -19.75 -0.37 25.24
N LYS A 358 -18.62 0.33 25.43
CA LYS A 358 -17.77 0.19 26.63
C LYS A 358 -18.56 0.53 27.90
N SER A 359 -19.28 1.65 27.87
CA SER A 359 -20.13 2.07 28.99
C SER A 359 -21.27 1.08 29.26
N ALA A 360 -21.93 0.60 28.22
CA ALA A 360 -23.02 -0.37 28.35
C ALA A 360 -22.51 -1.72 28.89
N ASN A 361 -21.35 -2.18 28.51
CA ASN A 361 -20.73 -3.38 29.04
C ASN A 361 -20.41 -3.25 30.54
N ALA A 362 -19.95 -2.07 30.98
CA ALA A 362 -19.74 -1.79 32.41
C ALA A 362 -21.06 -1.71 33.21
N LEU A 363 -22.09 -1.16 32.61
CA LEU A 363 -23.39 -0.97 33.26
C LEU A 363 -24.23 -2.27 33.34
N PHE A 364 -24.26 -3.07 32.29
CA PHE A 364 -25.22 -4.18 32.13
C PHE A 364 -24.55 -5.56 32.06
N GLY A 365 -23.22 -5.61 31.88
CA GLY A 365 -22.49 -6.83 31.56
C GLY A 365 -22.50 -7.20 30.04
N ALA A 366 -21.54 -7.97 29.61
CA ALA A 366 -21.31 -8.24 28.19
C ALA A 366 -22.41 -9.12 27.51
N THR A 367 -23.23 -9.80 28.26
CA THR A 367 -24.23 -10.77 27.73
C THR A 367 -25.68 -10.32 27.93
N SER A 368 -25.93 -9.10 28.44
CA SER A 368 -27.29 -8.62 28.73
C SER A 368 -28.01 -8.12 27.48
N GLU A 369 -29.24 -8.51 27.26
CA GLU A 369 -30.09 -7.98 26.18
C GLU A 369 -30.42 -6.50 26.37
N GLU A 370 -30.51 -6.02 27.63
CA GLU A 370 -30.73 -4.62 27.96
C GLU A 370 -29.64 -3.70 27.43
N ARG A 371 -28.42 -4.22 27.33
CA ARG A 371 -27.25 -3.51 26.81
C ARG A 371 -27.49 -2.99 25.40
N ASP A 372 -27.93 -3.87 24.50
CA ASP A 372 -28.10 -3.57 23.06
C ASP A 372 -29.19 -2.53 22.85
N GLY A 373 -30.32 -2.65 23.60
CA GLY A 373 -31.41 -1.69 23.59
C GLY A 373 -30.96 -0.32 24.10
N TRP A 374 -30.16 -0.30 25.17
CA TRP A 374 -29.65 0.94 25.75
C TRP A 374 -28.70 1.67 24.77
N VAL A 375 -27.72 0.96 24.19
CA VAL A 375 -26.79 1.54 23.22
C VAL A 375 -27.55 2.12 22.03
N ARG A 376 -28.50 1.37 21.48
CA ARG A 376 -29.33 1.82 20.36
C ARG A 376 -30.11 3.10 20.69
N SER A 377 -30.68 3.18 21.90
CA SER A 377 -31.40 4.36 22.36
C SER A 377 -30.50 5.58 22.52
N GLN A 378 -29.29 5.41 23.10
CA GLN A 378 -28.36 6.53 23.27
C GLN A 378 -27.80 6.99 21.92
N LEU A 379 -27.48 6.07 21.01
CA LEU A 379 -26.98 6.39 19.68
C LEU A 379 -28.02 7.19 18.88
N LEU A 380 -29.28 6.79 18.91
CA LEU A 380 -30.37 7.52 18.27
C LEU A 380 -30.47 8.96 18.82
N ARG A 381 -30.41 9.14 20.16
CA ARG A 381 -30.43 10.48 20.79
C ARG A 381 -29.24 11.34 20.33
N LEU A 382 -28.05 10.78 20.21
CA LEU A 382 -26.89 11.50 19.67
C LEU A 382 -27.13 11.98 18.24
N LEU A 383 -27.66 11.11 17.38
CA LEU A 383 -28.02 11.44 16.01
C LEU A 383 -29.13 12.50 15.91
N GLN A 384 -30.01 12.57 16.91
CA GLN A 384 -31.04 13.60 17.04
C GLN A 384 -30.55 14.93 17.67
N GLY A 385 -29.23 15.02 17.95
CA GLY A 385 -28.61 16.23 18.50
C GLY A 385 -28.80 16.41 19.99
N GLU A 386 -29.05 15.34 20.76
CA GLU A 386 -29.29 15.37 22.19
C GLU A 386 -28.13 14.86 23.08
N PRO A 387 -26.86 15.26 22.87
CA PRO A 387 -25.72 14.70 23.60
C PRO A 387 -25.80 14.91 25.12
N LYS A 388 -26.36 16.05 25.58
CA LYS A 388 -26.51 16.33 26.99
C LYS A 388 -27.44 15.32 27.68
N ARG A 389 -28.47 14.86 27.00
CA ARG A 389 -29.39 13.81 27.52
C ARG A 389 -28.69 12.46 27.61
N VAL A 390 -27.82 12.15 26.68
CA VAL A 390 -27.01 10.93 26.70
C VAL A 390 -26.06 10.92 27.89
N VAL A 391 -25.29 11.98 28.09
CA VAL A 391 -24.40 12.12 29.27
C VAL A 391 -25.20 12.02 30.58
N HIS A 392 -26.34 12.68 30.67
CA HIS A 392 -27.20 12.57 31.85
C HIS A 392 -27.69 11.13 32.08
N ALA A 393 -28.13 10.44 31.02
CA ALA A 393 -28.59 9.04 31.14
C ALA A 393 -27.44 8.11 31.57
N MET A 394 -26.21 8.33 31.08
CA MET A 394 -25.02 7.58 31.52
C MET A 394 -24.79 7.78 33.04
N ARG A 395 -24.76 9.03 33.50
CA ARG A 395 -24.55 9.35 34.93
C ARG A 395 -25.61 8.76 35.82
N VAL A 396 -26.88 8.88 35.45
CA VAL A 396 -27.99 8.28 36.21
C VAL A 396 -27.90 6.76 36.26
N SER A 397 -27.53 6.12 35.15
CA SER A 397 -27.38 4.67 35.10
C SER A 397 -26.18 4.18 35.92
N ALA A 398 -25.09 4.93 35.96
CA ALA A 398 -23.92 4.65 36.78
C ALA A 398 -24.22 4.82 38.29
N GLY A 399 -24.87 5.93 38.68
CA GLY A 399 -25.27 6.19 40.06
C GLY A 399 -26.19 5.12 40.66
N LYS A 400 -27.17 4.65 39.88
CA LYS A 400 -28.05 3.53 40.30
C LYS A 400 -27.30 2.21 40.55
N ARG A 401 -26.07 2.05 40.01
CA ARG A 401 -25.28 0.82 40.12
C ARG A 401 -23.97 0.98 40.92
N GLY A 402 -23.75 2.17 41.53
CA GLY A 402 -22.54 2.45 42.29
C GLY A 402 -21.27 2.46 41.45
N LEU A 403 -21.37 2.81 40.16
CA LEU A 403 -20.30 2.85 39.19
C LEU A 403 -19.92 4.29 38.78
N GLU A 404 -20.05 5.24 39.69
CA GLU A 404 -19.85 6.67 39.43
C GLU A 404 -18.43 7.02 38.98
N GLU A 405 -17.43 6.20 39.36
CA GLU A 405 -16.02 6.36 38.95
C GLU A 405 -15.74 6.00 37.47
N PHE A 406 -16.70 5.40 36.76
CA PHE A 406 -16.53 4.90 35.40
C PHE A 406 -17.26 5.74 34.31
N VAL A 407 -17.82 6.90 34.67
CA VAL A 407 -18.63 7.73 33.74
C VAL A 407 -18.17 9.19 33.66
#